data_a959124192838208c2929a1d22baaaff
#
_entry.id   a959124192838208c2929a1d22baaaff
#
_cell.length_a   1.000
_cell.length_b   1.000
_cell.length_c   1.000
_cell.angle_alpha   90.00
_cell.angle_beta   90.00
_cell.angle_gamma   90.00
#
_symmetry.space_group_name_H-M   'P 1'
#
loop_
_entity.id
_entity.type
_entity.pdbx_description
1 polymer ?
#
loop_
_entity_poly.entity_id
_entity_poly.type
_entity_poly.pdbx_seq_one_letter_code
_entity_poly.pdbx_strand_id
1 'polypeptide(L)'
;MLDVKVKIDLVKPIGRVGFGVPLILEENANTAKSYTECSNLSEVITAGFAATTKTYKVASTIFMQDNAPEKIAVCATTDPTATWLGDVSNTGKDWRQLLVVTNDSDTAISVSAIMAKVETLDNKLYFADLEANDSTSLTVSGINRTILFYCNSSEDYPSPAA
;
A
#
# COMPACT_ATOMS: atom_id res chain seq x y z
N MET A 1 -15.84 -53.75 24.65
CA MET A 1 -16.15 -52.59 23.83
C MET A 1 -14.96 -51.64 23.90
N LEU A 2 -14.21 -51.49 22.82
CA LEU A 2 -13.03 -50.61 22.80
C LEU A 2 -13.52 -49.16 22.56
N ASP A 3 -13.31 -48.30 23.55
CA ASP A 3 -13.65 -46.89 23.47
C ASP A 3 -12.51 -46.19 22.72
N VAL A 4 -12.78 -45.76 21.46
CA VAL A 4 -11.80 -45.02 20.64
C VAL A 4 -11.95 -43.54 20.92
N LYS A 5 -11.04 -42.97 21.68
CA LYS A 5 -10.93 -41.53 21.90
C LYS A 5 -10.14 -40.90 20.76
N VAL A 6 -10.84 -40.18 19.87
CA VAL A 6 -10.18 -39.35 18.85
C VAL A 6 -9.91 -37.97 19.47
N LYS A 7 -8.64 -37.62 19.64
CA LYS A 7 -8.22 -36.28 20.02
C LYS A 7 -7.89 -35.52 18.73
N ILE A 8 -8.73 -34.54 18.37
CA ILE A 8 -8.46 -33.61 17.28
C ILE A 8 -7.71 -32.43 17.87
N ASP A 9 -6.40 -32.40 17.71
CA ASP A 9 -5.63 -31.20 17.97
C ASP A 9 -5.80 -30.25 16.77
N LEU A 10 -6.63 -29.22 16.94
CA LEU A 10 -6.67 -28.09 16.01
C LEU A 10 -5.33 -27.36 16.12
N VAL A 11 -4.39 -27.73 15.28
CA VAL A 11 -3.16 -26.95 15.09
C VAL A 11 -3.62 -25.57 14.65
N LYS A 12 -3.38 -24.57 15.50
CA LYS A 12 -3.60 -23.17 15.15
C LYS A 12 -2.98 -22.95 13.77
N PRO A 13 -3.74 -22.49 12.77
CA PRO A 13 -3.17 -22.28 11.44
C PRO A 13 -1.91 -21.45 11.62
N ILE A 14 -0.79 -21.93 11.08
CA ILE A 14 0.48 -21.21 11.05
C ILE A 14 0.11 -19.82 10.58
N GLY A 15 0.39 -18.81 11.41
CA GLY A 15 0.06 -17.43 11.10
C GLY A 15 0.50 -17.20 9.67
N ARG A 16 -0.42 -16.78 8.79
CA ARG A 16 -0.10 -16.56 7.39
C ARG A 16 1.14 -15.69 7.38
N VAL A 17 2.22 -16.21 6.80
CA VAL A 17 3.38 -15.38 6.46
C VAL A 17 2.83 -14.44 5.40
N GLY A 18 2.32 -13.30 5.85
CA GLY A 18 1.69 -12.32 5.00
C GLY A 18 2.71 -11.80 3.99
N PHE A 19 2.24 -11.23 2.90
CA PHE A 19 3.07 -10.56 1.89
C PHE A 19 3.84 -9.34 2.44
N GLY A 20 4.05 -9.26 3.76
CA GLY A 20 4.66 -8.15 4.47
C GLY A 20 3.66 -7.06 4.84
N VAL A 21 4.18 -5.91 5.26
CA VAL A 21 3.36 -4.76 5.66
C VAL A 21 3.04 -3.91 4.43
N PRO A 22 1.76 -3.71 4.07
CA PRO A 22 1.39 -2.75 3.04
C PRO A 22 1.69 -1.33 3.51
N LEU A 23 2.31 -0.51 2.65
CA LEU A 23 2.57 0.90 2.89
C LEU A 23 1.67 1.77 2.03
N ILE A 24 0.92 2.64 2.67
CA ILE A 24 0.19 3.72 2.02
C ILE A 24 1.04 4.99 2.16
N LEU A 25 1.57 5.47 1.05
CA LEU A 25 2.37 6.68 0.99
C LEU A 25 1.54 7.82 0.38
N GLU A 26 1.31 8.86 1.17
CA GLU A 26 0.69 10.09 0.67
C GLU A 26 1.77 11.00 0.08
N GLU A 27 1.66 11.28 -1.21
CA GLU A 27 2.54 12.21 -1.92
C GLU A 27 1.95 13.63 -1.90
N ASN A 28 2.80 14.63 -1.87
CA ASN A 28 2.44 16.06 -1.82
C ASN A 28 1.58 16.48 -0.62
N ALA A 29 1.82 15.84 0.51
CA ALA A 29 1.27 16.33 1.75
C ALA A 29 1.85 17.73 2.07
N ASN A 30 1.01 18.62 2.55
CA ASN A 30 1.47 19.93 3.06
C ASN A 30 2.46 19.79 4.21
N THR A 31 2.45 18.65 4.89
CA THR A 31 3.32 18.33 6.01
C THR A 31 3.72 16.85 5.92
N ALA A 32 5.01 16.59 5.89
CA ALA A 32 5.52 15.22 5.94
C ALA A 32 5.11 14.55 7.27
N LYS A 33 4.74 13.27 7.20
CA LYS A 33 4.41 12.43 8.35
C LYS A 33 5.31 11.20 8.35
N SER A 34 5.86 10.89 9.50
CA SER A 34 6.77 9.78 9.67
C SER A 34 6.10 8.44 9.37
N TYR A 35 6.89 7.49 8.90
CA TYR A 35 6.45 6.10 8.77
C TYR A 35 5.94 5.57 10.10
N THR A 36 4.69 5.12 10.12
CA THR A 36 4.02 4.59 11.31
C THR A 36 3.27 3.32 10.94
N GLU A 37 3.51 2.23 11.67
CA GLU A 37 2.72 1.01 11.55
C GLU A 37 1.45 1.14 12.39
N CYS A 38 0.33 0.75 11.80
CA CYS A 38 -1.00 0.84 12.39
C CYS A 38 -1.68 -0.52 12.30
N SER A 39 -2.29 -0.95 13.40
CA SER A 39 -3.07 -2.20 13.49
C SER A 39 -4.57 -1.97 13.41
N ASN A 40 -5.00 -0.72 13.40
CA ASN A 40 -6.40 -0.31 13.32
C ASN A 40 -6.55 1.14 12.85
N LEU A 41 -7.77 1.53 12.51
CA LEU A 41 -8.07 2.88 12.00
C LEU A 41 -7.87 4.01 13.03
N SER A 42 -8.00 3.71 14.33
CA SER A 42 -7.74 4.71 15.38
C SER A 42 -6.27 5.13 15.39
N GLU A 43 -5.37 4.18 15.14
CA GLU A 43 -3.93 4.46 15.04
C GLU A 43 -3.61 5.26 13.78
N VAL A 44 -4.31 5.04 12.66
CA VAL A 44 -4.18 5.84 11.43
C VAL A 44 -4.54 7.31 11.71
N ILE A 45 -5.63 7.55 12.46
CA ILE A 45 -6.01 8.91 12.87
C ILE A 45 -4.92 9.52 13.78
N THR A 46 -4.41 8.74 14.73
CA THR A 46 -3.34 9.18 15.64
C THR A 46 -2.05 9.52 14.89
N ALA A 47 -1.76 8.80 13.81
CA ALA A 47 -0.64 9.11 12.90
C ALA A 47 -0.87 10.39 12.06
N GLY A 48 -2.02 11.05 12.22
CA GLY A 48 -2.31 12.35 11.61
C GLY A 48 -3.12 12.28 10.31
N PHE A 49 -3.69 11.12 9.96
CA PHE A 49 -4.52 10.96 8.76
C PHE A 49 -6.00 11.01 9.14
N ALA A 50 -6.63 12.16 8.94
CA ALA A 50 -8.05 12.35 9.24
C ALA A 50 -8.94 11.44 8.39
N ALA A 51 -10.14 11.12 8.88
CA ALA A 51 -11.10 10.23 8.22
C ALA A 51 -11.55 10.70 6.81
N THR A 52 -11.32 11.97 6.49
CA THR A 52 -11.62 12.55 5.18
C THR A 52 -10.53 12.32 4.14
N THR A 53 -9.30 11.96 4.56
CA THR A 53 -8.16 11.77 3.65
C THR A 53 -8.29 10.49 2.82
N LYS A 54 -7.71 10.49 1.61
CA LYS A 54 -7.63 9.27 0.78
C LYS A 54 -6.85 8.17 1.48
N THR A 55 -5.76 8.52 2.17
CA THR A 55 -4.96 7.59 2.98
C THR A 55 -5.80 6.83 3.99
N TYR A 56 -6.68 7.53 4.74
CA TYR A 56 -7.58 6.86 5.69
C TYR A 56 -8.60 5.97 4.98
N LYS A 57 -9.19 6.43 3.86
CA LYS A 57 -10.18 5.65 3.10
C LYS A 57 -9.56 4.33 2.59
N VAL A 58 -8.34 4.40 2.03
CA VAL A 58 -7.60 3.21 1.58
C VAL A 58 -7.30 2.28 2.76
N ALA A 59 -6.82 2.82 3.88
CA ALA A 59 -6.59 2.04 5.10
C ALA A 59 -7.87 1.34 5.58
N SER A 60 -9.00 2.05 5.55
CA SER A 60 -10.30 1.49 5.90
C SER A 60 -10.69 0.33 4.99
N THR A 61 -10.50 0.48 3.68
CA THR A 61 -10.79 -0.59 2.72
C THR A 61 -9.93 -1.83 2.96
N ILE A 62 -8.64 -1.63 3.27
CA ILE A 62 -7.73 -2.76 3.58
C ILE A 62 -8.17 -3.48 4.85
N PHE A 63 -8.46 -2.75 5.94
CA PHE A 63 -8.88 -3.37 7.21
C PHE A 63 -10.27 -4.00 7.17
N MET A 64 -11.12 -3.63 6.22
CA MET A 64 -12.45 -4.22 6.05
C MET A 64 -12.45 -5.56 5.32
N GLN A 65 -11.32 -6.00 4.77
CA GLN A 65 -11.25 -7.26 4.05
C GLN A 65 -11.23 -8.46 5.00
N ASP A 66 -11.84 -9.58 4.62
CA ASP A 66 -11.88 -10.82 5.40
C ASP A 66 -10.50 -11.34 5.77
N ASN A 67 -9.51 -11.07 4.92
CA ASN A 67 -8.11 -11.47 5.11
C ASN A 67 -7.19 -10.25 5.27
N ALA A 68 -7.67 -9.23 5.96
CA ALA A 68 -6.88 -8.04 6.23
C ALA A 68 -5.51 -8.37 6.84
N PRO A 69 -4.47 -7.62 6.49
CA PRO A 69 -3.17 -7.75 7.14
C PRO A 69 -3.30 -7.35 8.61
N GLU A 70 -2.46 -7.92 9.46
CA GLU A 70 -2.40 -7.57 10.89
C GLU A 70 -2.02 -6.11 11.11
N LYS A 71 -1.21 -5.58 10.21
CA LYS A 71 -0.71 -4.20 10.24
C LYS A 71 -0.62 -3.63 8.83
N ILE A 72 -0.79 -2.34 8.74
CA ILE A 72 -0.42 -1.52 7.58
C ILE A 72 0.57 -0.46 8.03
N ALA A 73 1.31 0.12 7.10
CA ALA A 73 2.11 1.29 7.36
C ALA A 73 1.51 2.51 6.64
N VAL A 74 1.59 3.66 7.27
CA VAL A 74 1.17 4.94 6.70
C VAL A 74 2.32 5.94 6.80
N CYS A 75 2.46 6.78 5.78
CA CYS A 75 3.50 7.80 5.71
C CYS A 75 3.03 8.93 4.80
N ALA A 76 3.55 10.13 4.98
CA ALA A 76 3.32 11.24 4.05
C ALA A 76 4.63 11.94 3.73
N THR A 77 4.81 12.31 2.47
CA THR A 77 6.00 13.03 1.99
C THR A 77 5.60 14.27 1.17
N THR A 78 6.39 15.34 1.35
CA THR A 78 6.30 16.54 0.51
C THR A 78 7.14 16.42 -0.77
N ASP A 79 8.00 15.42 -0.84
CA ASP A 79 8.82 15.12 -2.00
C ASP A 79 8.13 14.15 -2.95
N PRO A 80 8.46 14.14 -4.25
CA PRO A 80 8.01 13.11 -5.16
C PRO A 80 8.36 11.70 -4.65
N THR A 81 7.45 10.76 -4.78
CA THR A 81 7.61 9.38 -4.29
C THR A 81 8.90 8.72 -4.80
N ALA A 82 9.29 8.97 -6.05
CA ALA A 82 10.54 8.43 -6.60
C ALA A 82 11.78 8.95 -5.85
N THR A 83 11.75 10.20 -5.37
CA THR A 83 12.81 10.78 -4.53
C THR A 83 12.80 10.14 -3.14
N TRP A 84 11.63 10.03 -2.53
CA TRP A 84 11.44 9.39 -1.22
C TRP A 84 11.95 7.93 -1.22
N LEU A 85 11.69 7.18 -2.28
CA LEU A 85 12.20 5.82 -2.50
C LEU A 85 13.73 5.76 -2.70
N GLY A 86 14.38 6.89 -2.97
CA GLY A 86 15.83 6.99 -3.05
C GLY A 86 16.53 6.94 -1.69
N ASP A 87 15.81 7.20 -0.61
CA ASP A 87 16.36 7.20 0.75
C ASP A 87 16.35 5.78 1.33
N VAL A 88 17.55 5.28 1.65
CA VAL A 88 17.75 3.95 2.26
C VAL A 88 17.03 3.81 3.59
N SER A 89 16.86 4.89 4.35
CA SER A 89 16.13 4.87 5.61
C SER A 89 14.65 4.53 5.42
N ASN A 90 14.07 4.93 4.31
CA ASN A 90 12.68 4.64 3.95
C ASN A 90 12.53 3.22 3.38
N THR A 91 13.46 2.81 2.52
CA THR A 91 13.41 1.49 1.88
C THR A 91 13.84 0.37 2.81
N GLY A 92 14.62 0.66 3.85
CA GLY A 92 15.03 -0.27 4.90
C GLY A 92 13.91 -0.67 5.88
N LYS A 93 12.73 -0.01 5.81
CA LYS A 93 11.56 -0.39 6.61
C LYS A 93 10.96 -1.72 6.12
N ASP A 94 10.19 -2.39 6.99
CA ASP A 94 9.63 -3.73 6.69
C ASP A 94 8.37 -3.72 5.82
N TRP A 95 8.07 -2.63 5.13
CA TRP A 95 7.01 -2.63 4.13
C TRP A 95 7.41 -3.44 2.89
N ARG A 96 6.42 -4.06 2.24
CA ARG A 96 6.63 -4.91 1.05
C ARG A 96 5.80 -4.47 -0.14
N GLN A 97 4.69 -3.84 0.11
CA GLN A 97 3.74 -3.38 -0.91
C GLN A 97 3.60 -1.87 -0.76
N LEU A 98 3.63 -1.16 -1.86
CA LEU A 98 3.49 0.29 -1.92
C LEU A 98 2.22 0.65 -2.65
N LEU A 99 1.38 1.45 -2.00
CA LEU A 99 0.30 2.21 -2.62
C LEU A 99 0.62 3.69 -2.46
N VAL A 100 0.53 4.45 -3.54
CA VAL A 100 0.75 5.89 -3.52
C VAL A 100 -0.58 6.59 -3.72
N VAL A 101 -0.89 7.52 -2.84
CA VAL A 101 -2.10 8.33 -2.90
C VAL A 101 -1.75 9.81 -2.85
N THR A 102 -2.60 10.65 -3.41
CA THR A 102 -2.54 12.09 -3.22
C THR A 102 -3.91 12.61 -2.79
N ASN A 103 -3.95 13.57 -1.88
CA ASN A 103 -5.17 14.28 -1.52
C ASN A 103 -5.34 15.56 -2.34
N ASP A 104 -4.34 15.91 -3.14
CA ASP A 104 -4.36 17.06 -4.04
C ASP A 104 -4.78 16.60 -5.43
N SER A 105 -5.86 17.18 -5.97
CA SER A 105 -6.36 16.89 -7.30
C SER A 105 -5.46 17.42 -8.43
N ASP A 106 -4.61 18.39 -8.11
CA ASP A 106 -3.75 19.06 -9.09
C ASP A 106 -2.39 18.38 -9.25
N THR A 107 -2.11 17.37 -8.40
CA THR A 107 -0.84 16.67 -8.44
C THR A 107 -0.97 15.32 -9.13
N ALA A 108 -0.27 15.22 -10.27
CA ALA A 108 -0.11 13.96 -10.98
C ALA A 108 1.01 13.13 -10.36
N ILE A 109 0.67 11.92 -9.89
CA ILE A 109 1.67 10.95 -9.42
C ILE A 109 2.45 10.42 -10.62
N SER A 110 3.77 10.53 -10.58
CA SER A 110 4.62 10.02 -11.66
C SER A 110 4.79 8.50 -11.56
N VAL A 111 3.80 7.75 -12.06
CA VAL A 111 3.80 6.27 -12.04
C VAL A 111 5.06 5.70 -12.67
N SER A 112 5.49 6.21 -13.83
CA SER A 112 6.70 5.72 -14.54
C SER A 112 7.97 5.89 -13.72
N ALA A 113 8.14 7.01 -13.01
CA ALA A 113 9.31 7.25 -12.16
C ALA A 113 9.32 6.33 -10.95
N ILE A 114 8.15 6.08 -10.34
CA ILE A 114 7.99 5.17 -9.21
C ILE A 114 8.28 3.73 -9.64
N MET A 115 7.73 3.28 -10.78
CA MET A 115 7.98 1.96 -11.37
C MET A 115 9.48 1.73 -11.54
N ALA A 116 10.17 2.64 -12.24
CA ALA A 116 11.61 2.53 -12.48
C ALA A 116 12.41 2.45 -11.17
N LYS A 117 11.97 3.17 -10.14
CA LYS A 117 12.64 3.17 -8.84
C LYS A 117 12.40 1.87 -8.06
N VAL A 118 11.16 1.37 -8.04
CA VAL A 118 10.82 0.12 -7.34
C VAL A 118 11.54 -1.09 -7.94
N GLU A 119 11.80 -1.11 -9.26
CA GLU A 119 12.60 -2.16 -9.90
C GLU A 119 14.03 -2.27 -9.33
N THR A 120 14.56 -1.18 -8.77
CA THR A 120 15.89 -1.17 -8.13
C THR A 120 15.86 -1.66 -6.68
N LEU A 121 14.68 -1.87 -6.09
CA LEU A 121 14.51 -2.25 -4.69
C LEU A 121 14.28 -3.76 -4.56
N ASP A 122 14.95 -4.38 -3.59
CA ASP A 122 14.72 -5.78 -3.30
C ASP A 122 13.44 -5.99 -2.48
N ASN A 123 12.67 -7.02 -2.86
CA ASN A 123 11.47 -7.47 -2.13
C ASN A 123 10.40 -6.38 -1.92
N LYS A 124 10.28 -5.44 -2.85
CA LYS A 124 9.23 -4.42 -2.84
C LYS A 124 8.37 -4.57 -4.09
N LEU A 125 7.07 -4.33 -3.94
CA LEU A 125 6.07 -4.33 -5.01
C LEU A 125 5.36 -2.98 -5.02
N TYR A 126 5.03 -2.49 -6.19
CA TYR A 126 4.23 -1.29 -6.37
C TYR A 126 2.87 -1.65 -6.99
N PHE A 127 1.81 -1.17 -6.38
CA PHE A 127 0.45 -1.26 -6.88
C PHE A 127 0.06 0.12 -7.40
N ALA A 128 0.01 0.25 -8.71
CA ALA A 128 -0.30 1.51 -9.36
C ALA A 128 -1.72 1.50 -9.90
N ASP A 129 -2.45 2.56 -9.62
CA ASP A 129 -3.74 2.84 -10.21
C ASP A 129 -3.55 3.78 -11.40
N LEU A 130 -4.13 3.43 -12.54
CA LEU A 130 -4.01 4.18 -13.78
C LEU A 130 -5.38 4.67 -14.22
N GLU A 131 -5.46 5.96 -14.47
CA GLU A 131 -6.62 6.52 -15.16
C GLU A 131 -6.59 6.20 -16.67
N ALA A 132 -7.75 6.24 -17.31
CA ALA A 132 -7.93 5.85 -18.71
C ALA A 132 -6.99 6.55 -19.71
N ASN A 133 -6.52 7.74 -19.38
CA ASN A 133 -5.67 8.57 -20.23
C ASN A 133 -4.16 8.31 -20.06
N ASP A 134 -3.74 7.62 -18.99
CA ASP A 134 -2.32 7.43 -18.66
C ASP A 134 -1.72 6.19 -19.34
N SER A 135 -2.56 5.29 -19.86
CA SER A 135 -2.13 3.99 -20.39
C SER A 135 -1.29 4.07 -21.67
N THR A 136 -1.34 5.19 -22.40
CA THR A 136 -0.70 5.29 -23.73
C THR A 136 0.79 5.63 -23.70
N SER A 137 1.31 6.05 -22.56
CA SER A 137 2.71 6.52 -22.44
C SER A 137 3.59 5.68 -21.52
N LEU A 138 3.05 4.64 -20.84
CA LEU A 138 3.82 3.82 -19.94
C LEU A 138 4.62 2.75 -20.67
N THR A 139 5.93 2.81 -20.53
CA THR A 139 6.83 1.74 -21.00
C THR A 139 6.93 0.69 -19.91
N VAL A 140 6.31 -0.48 -20.13
CA VAL A 140 6.31 -1.59 -19.16
C VAL A 140 7.38 -2.65 -19.45
N SER A 141 8.21 -2.45 -20.46
CA SER A 141 9.30 -3.37 -20.78
C SER A 141 10.36 -3.37 -19.67
N GLY A 142 10.66 -4.56 -19.12
CA GLY A 142 11.60 -4.72 -18.02
C GLY A 142 11.04 -4.42 -16.63
N ILE A 143 9.73 -4.16 -16.51
CA ILE A 143 9.05 -3.93 -15.24
C ILE A 143 8.49 -5.26 -14.73
N ASN A 144 8.94 -5.70 -13.55
CA ASN A 144 8.58 -6.98 -12.94
C ASN A 144 8.00 -6.84 -11.53
N ARG A 145 8.11 -5.65 -10.94
CA ARG A 145 7.74 -5.39 -9.53
C ARG A 145 6.59 -4.39 -9.41
N THR A 146 5.87 -4.16 -10.50
CA THR A 146 4.71 -3.27 -10.50
C THR A 146 3.48 -4.01 -11.01
N ILE A 147 2.38 -3.90 -10.29
CA ILE A 147 1.06 -4.37 -10.71
C ILE A 147 0.25 -3.13 -11.06
N LEU A 148 -0.20 -3.07 -12.30
CA LEU A 148 -0.99 -1.97 -12.82
C LEU A 148 -2.47 -2.34 -12.77
N PHE A 149 -3.27 -1.50 -12.12
CA PHE A 149 -4.71 -1.57 -12.16
C PHE A 149 -5.23 -0.46 -13.07
N TYR A 150 -6.12 -0.83 -13.95
CA TYR A 150 -6.73 0.09 -14.87
C TYR A 150 -8.18 0.34 -14.46
N CYS A 151 -8.48 1.55 -14.02
CA CYS A 151 -9.82 1.96 -13.66
C CYS A 151 -10.38 2.89 -14.72
N ASN A 152 -11.48 2.51 -15.38
CA ASN A 152 -12.12 3.32 -16.43
C ASN A 152 -13.23 4.22 -15.87
N SER A 153 -13.19 4.58 -14.61
CA SER A 153 -14.20 5.43 -14.00
C SER A 153 -13.61 6.74 -13.51
N SER A 154 -14.28 7.83 -13.83
CA SER A 154 -14.02 9.16 -13.28
C SER A 154 -14.52 9.34 -11.85
N GLU A 155 -14.86 8.25 -11.15
CA GLU A 155 -15.40 8.30 -9.80
C GLU A 155 -14.31 8.01 -8.77
N ASP A 156 -14.39 8.69 -7.63
CA ASP A 156 -13.50 8.55 -6.46
C ASP A 156 -13.62 7.17 -5.79
N TYR A 157 -13.41 6.10 -6.53
CA TYR A 157 -13.31 4.77 -5.92
C TYR A 157 -11.95 4.62 -5.22
N PRO A 158 -11.94 3.93 -4.07
CA PRO A 158 -10.67 3.51 -3.50
C PRO A 158 -9.94 2.64 -4.53
N SER A 159 -8.63 2.81 -4.61
CA SER A 159 -7.78 2.04 -5.53
C SER A 159 -8.17 0.55 -5.49
N PRO A 160 -8.32 -0.12 -6.64
CA PRO A 160 -8.58 -1.56 -6.69
C PRO A 160 -7.46 -2.39 -6.04
N ALA A 161 -6.31 -1.77 -5.73
CA ALA A 161 -5.23 -2.38 -4.97
C ALA A 161 -5.48 -2.39 -3.45
N ALA A 162 -6.51 -1.70 -2.96
CA ALA A 162 -6.85 -1.60 -1.54
C ALA A 162 -7.75 -2.74 -1.05
#